data_5dbabe56a138a92f1e73426983143866
#
_entry.id   5dbabe56a138a92f1e73426983143866
#
_cell.length_a   1.000
_cell.length_b   1.000
_cell.length_c   1.000
_cell.angle_alpha   90.00
_cell.angle_beta   90.00
_cell.angle_gamma   90.00
#
_symmetry.space_group_name_H-M   'P 1'
#
loop_
_entity.id
_entity.type
_entity.pdbx_description
1 polymer ?
#
loop_
_entity_poly.entity_id
_entity_poly.type
_entity_poly.pdbx_seq_one_letter_code
_entity_poly.pdbx_strand_id
1 'polypeptide(L)'
;MHLLRKDLETQTQAVNSKYQTIRIPLQLTEQDVYKADADFTEAQGILAHAFYTLSQNIVRYAKLSNIDEDDSVQEGVLICFERAEKFDPDKGKAFNYMTTCILNHFRQLWRTAKNYNELKKKYNEMFQLKIGMTMQNRRHSKKNNRNKDR
;
A
#
# COMPACT_ATOMS: atom_id res chain seq x y z
N MET A 1 22.49 -0.48 19.30
CA MET A 1 22.26 -0.76 20.74
C MET A 1 22.34 0.47 21.65
N HIS A 2 23.31 1.39 21.46
CA HIS A 2 23.45 2.57 22.32
C HIS A 2 22.31 3.60 22.19
N LEU A 3 21.69 3.73 21.02
CA LEU A 3 20.56 4.64 20.75
C LEU A 3 19.27 4.16 21.41
N LEU A 4 18.95 2.87 21.34
CA LEU A 4 17.77 2.29 21.99
C LEU A 4 17.81 2.42 23.53
N ARG A 5 18.98 2.34 24.15
CA ARG A 5 19.13 2.59 25.59
C ARG A 5 18.77 4.04 25.95
N LYS A 6 19.24 5.02 25.18
CA LYS A 6 18.93 6.44 25.43
C LYS A 6 17.45 6.74 25.28
N ASP A 7 16.78 6.17 24.29
CA ASP A 7 15.36 6.40 24.08
C ASP A 7 14.50 5.78 25.17
N LEU A 8 14.87 4.59 25.68
CA LEU A 8 14.20 3.95 26.81
C LEU A 8 14.39 4.76 28.10
N GLU A 9 15.59 5.24 28.36
CA GLU A 9 15.89 6.08 29.54
C GLU A 9 15.08 7.40 29.48
N THR A 10 14.96 8.00 28.31
CA THR A 10 14.22 9.25 28.11
C THR A 10 12.71 9.04 28.27
N GLN A 11 12.16 7.94 27.77
CA GLN A 11 10.76 7.59 27.95
C GLN A 11 10.44 7.24 29.42
N THR A 12 11.33 6.53 30.08
CA THR A 12 11.16 6.19 31.51
C THR A 12 11.20 7.45 32.38
N GLN A 13 12.03 8.45 32.07
CA GLN A 13 12.06 9.73 32.75
C GLN A 13 10.77 10.55 32.50
N ALA A 14 10.24 10.56 31.30
CA ALA A 14 9.00 11.26 30.97
C ALA A 14 7.78 10.67 31.69
N VAL A 15 7.71 9.33 31.82
CA VAL A 15 6.64 8.63 32.54
C VAL A 15 6.76 8.91 34.06
N ASN A 16 7.97 8.88 34.62
CA ASN A 16 8.19 9.15 36.05
C ASN A 16 7.87 10.60 36.43
N SER A 17 8.10 11.57 35.54
CA SER A 17 7.79 12.99 35.84
C SER A 17 6.28 13.25 35.89
N LYS A 18 5.48 12.46 35.14
CA LYS A 18 4.03 12.65 35.02
C LYS A 18 3.22 11.97 36.14
N TYR A 19 3.77 10.89 36.77
CA TYR A 19 3.01 10.05 37.67
C TYR A 19 3.59 9.95 39.10
N GLN A 20 4.65 10.68 39.45
CA GLN A 20 5.29 10.64 40.83
C GLN A 20 5.46 9.21 41.39
N THR A 21 5.68 8.22 40.57
CA THR A 21 5.69 6.81 40.96
C THR A 21 7.11 6.37 41.23
N ILE A 22 7.30 5.70 42.35
CA ILE A 22 8.48 5.04 42.92
C ILE A 22 9.47 4.62 41.81
N ARG A 23 10.68 5.16 41.85
CA ARG A 23 11.80 4.78 40.99
C ARG A 23 12.17 3.32 41.26
N ILE A 24 11.65 2.40 40.49
CA ILE A 24 12.20 1.06 40.36
C ILE A 24 13.24 1.15 39.25
N PRO A 25 14.54 0.94 39.50
CA PRO A 25 15.51 0.85 38.42
C PRO A 25 15.18 -0.40 37.59
N LEU A 26 14.62 -0.20 36.42
CA LEU A 26 14.42 -1.29 35.46
C LEU A 26 15.81 -1.66 34.91
N GLN A 27 16.45 -2.63 35.53
CA GLN A 27 17.63 -3.27 34.95
C GLN A 27 17.14 -4.27 33.93
N LEU A 28 16.95 -3.80 32.67
CA LEU A 28 16.69 -4.69 31.55
C LEU A 28 17.94 -5.55 31.31
N THR A 29 17.79 -6.84 31.52
CA THR A 29 18.83 -7.81 31.17
C THR A 29 18.79 -8.05 29.65
N GLU A 30 19.89 -8.55 29.05
CA GLU A 30 19.91 -8.95 27.65
C GLU A 30 18.79 -9.96 27.34
N GLN A 31 18.49 -10.84 28.29
CA GLN A 31 17.40 -11.82 28.16
C GLN A 31 16.02 -11.16 28.07
N ASP A 32 15.77 -10.06 28.78
CA ASP A 32 14.51 -9.32 28.69
C ASP A 32 14.34 -8.66 27.32
N VAL A 33 15.43 -8.19 26.71
CA VAL A 33 15.43 -7.63 25.35
C VAL A 33 15.13 -8.72 24.33
N TYR A 34 15.77 -9.88 24.40
CA TYR A 34 15.50 -11.01 23.48
C TYR A 34 14.07 -11.51 23.61
N LYS A 35 13.52 -11.56 24.81
CA LYS A 35 12.13 -11.96 25.03
C LYS A 35 11.16 -10.94 24.44
N ALA A 36 11.39 -9.65 24.65
CA ALA A 36 10.56 -8.60 24.07
C ALA A 36 10.57 -8.61 22.53
N ASP A 37 11.73 -8.89 21.92
CA ASP A 37 11.84 -9.02 20.47
C ASP A 37 11.08 -10.24 19.94
N ALA A 38 11.13 -11.36 20.67
CA ALA A 38 10.38 -12.57 20.32
C ALA A 38 8.86 -12.34 20.42
N ASP A 39 8.40 -11.75 21.53
CA ASP A 39 7.00 -11.42 21.76
C ASP A 39 6.47 -10.43 20.71
N PHE A 40 7.30 -9.46 20.29
CA PHE A 40 6.98 -8.50 19.23
C PHE A 40 6.84 -9.19 17.87
N THR A 41 7.75 -10.10 17.53
CA THR A 41 7.71 -10.86 16.28
C THR A 41 6.47 -11.76 16.21
N GLU A 42 6.12 -12.41 17.32
CA GLU A 42 4.90 -13.22 17.41
C GLU A 42 3.65 -12.36 17.22
N ALA A 43 3.56 -11.22 17.91
CA ALA A 43 2.46 -10.28 17.78
C ALA A 43 2.31 -9.75 16.35
N GLN A 44 3.42 -9.43 15.66
CA GLN A 44 3.41 -9.06 14.25
C GLN A 44 2.86 -10.19 13.36
N GLY A 45 3.24 -11.44 13.63
CA GLY A 45 2.73 -12.60 12.90
C GLY A 45 1.21 -12.77 13.03
N ILE A 46 0.68 -12.60 14.25
CA ILE A 46 -0.76 -12.66 14.53
C ILE A 46 -1.50 -11.53 13.79
N LEU A 47 -0.98 -10.30 13.84
CA LEU A 47 -1.54 -9.16 13.13
C LEU A 47 -1.51 -9.35 11.61
N ALA A 48 -0.41 -9.86 11.07
CA ALA A 48 -0.28 -10.14 9.64
C ALA A 48 -1.36 -11.12 9.17
N HIS A 49 -1.59 -12.20 9.92
CA HIS A 49 -2.65 -13.16 9.60
C HIS A 49 -4.05 -12.54 9.68
N ALA A 50 -4.32 -11.74 10.70
CA ALA A 50 -5.59 -11.03 10.85
C ALA A 50 -5.83 -10.04 9.69
N PHE A 51 -4.81 -9.25 9.31
CA PHE A 51 -4.89 -8.30 8.20
C PHE A 51 -5.04 -9.00 6.86
N TYR A 52 -4.35 -10.13 6.66
CA TYR A 52 -4.50 -10.95 5.46
C TYR A 52 -5.94 -11.46 5.32
N THR A 53 -6.49 -12.06 6.37
CA THR A 53 -7.86 -12.58 6.38
C THR A 53 -8.88 -11.46 6.14
N LEU A 54 -8.70 -10.30 6.76
CA LEU A 54 -9.56 -9.13 6.57
C LEU A 54 -9.49 -8.64 5.12
N SER A 55 -8.29 -8.49 4.58
CA SER A 55 -8.06 -8.02 3.20
C SER A 55 -8.67 -8.97 2.18
N GLN A 56 -8.45 -10.29 2.34
CA GLN A 56 -9.01 -11.32 1.47
C GLN A 56 -10.55 -11.28 1.45
N ASN A 57 -11.18 -11.13 2.61
CA ASN A 57 -12.64 -11.03 2.70
C ASN A 57 -13.15 -9.76 2.00
N ILE A 58 -12.47 -8.63 2.19
CA ILE A 58 -12.86 -7.36 1.54
C ILE A 58 -12.69 -7.45 0.03
N VAL A 59 -11.59 -8.02 -0.47
CA VAL A 59 -11.32 -8.19 -1.92
C VAL A 59 -12.41 -9.03 -2.57
N ARG A 60 -12.76 -10.18 -1.98
CA ARG A 60 -13.85 -11.04 -2.45
C ARG A 60 -15.19 -10.31 -2.52
N TYR A 61 -15.46 -9.43 -1.57
CA TYR A 61 -16.70 -8.66 -1.51
C TYR A 61 -16.71 -7.48 -2.49
N ALA A 62 -15.58 -6.77 -2.59
CA ALA A 62 -15.46 -5.56 -3.40
C ALA A 62 -15.43 -5.82 -4.91
N LYS A 63 -15.09 -7.05 -5.37
CA LYS A 63 -15.00 -7.45 -6.79
C LYS A 63 -14.27 -6.40 -7.64
N LEU A 64 -13.04 -6.10 -7.27
CA LEU A 64 -12.23 -5.07 -7.93
C LEU A 64 -11.93 -5.51 -9.38
N SER A 65 -12.56 -4.86 -10.36
CA SER A 65 -12.24 -5.07 -11.76
C SER A 65 -10.94 -4.32 -12.12
N ASN A 66 -10.14 -4.90 -13.00
CA ASN A 66 -8.87 -4.36 -13.52
C ASN A 66 -7.69 -4.35 -12.54
N ILE A 67 -7.78 -5.00 -11.42
CA ILE A 67 -6.69 -5.19 -10.47
C ILE A 67 -6.65 -6.68 -10.15
N ASP A 68 -5.45 -7.24 -10.05
CA ASP A 68 -5.27 -8.62 -9.64
C ASP A 68 -5.73 -8.83 -8.20
N GLU A 69 -6.34 -9.99 -7.93
CA GLU A 69 -6.92 -10.29 -6.62
C GLU A 69 -5.84 -10.45 -5.56
N ASP A 70 -4.75 -11.14 -5.88
CA ASP A 70 -3.64 -11.38 -4.96
C ASP A 70 -2.88 -10.08 -4.67
N ASP A 71 -2.64 -9.25 -5.69
CA ASP A 71 -2.05 -7.91 -5.52
C ASP A 71 -2.93 -7.06 -4.61
N SER A 72 -4.26 -7.12 -4.77
CA SER A 72 -5.19 -6.37 -3.93
C SER A 72 -5.14 -6.82 -2.48
N VAL A 73 -5.00 -8.13 -2.21
CA VAL A 73 -4.87 -8.65 -0.84
C VAL A 73 -3.58 -8.15 -0.20
N GLN A 74 -2.46 -8.19 -0.91
CA GLN A 74 -1.16 -7.70 -0.42
C GLN A 74 -1.20 -6.21 -0.11
N GLU A 75 -1.76 -5.41 -0.99
CA GLU A 75 -1.97 -3.96 -0.77
C GLU A 75 -2.86 -3.68 0.44
N GLY A 76 -3.88 -4.52 0.66
CA GLY A 76 -4.73 -4.42 1.84
C GLY A 76 -3.99 -4.73 3.14
N VAL A 77 -3.09 -5.71 3.15
CA VAL A 77 -2.22 -6.00 4.29
C VAL A 77 -1.25 -4.85 4.55
N LEU A 78 -0.60 -4.36 3.51
CA LEU A 78 0.37 -3.26 3.62
C LEU A 78 -0.26 -2.01 4.23
N ILE A 79 -1.41 -1.59 3.73
CA ILE A 79 -2.09 -0.40 4.27
C ILE A 79 -2.53 -0.58 5.72
N CYS A 80 -2.86 -1.81 6.15
CA CYS A 80 -3.17 -2.08 7.55
C CYS A 80 -1.97 -1.85 8.45
N PHE A 81 -0.78 -2.33 8.08
CA PHE A 81 0.45 -2.08 8.84
C PHE A 81 0.80 -0.60 8.89
N GLU A 82 0.73 0.10 7.75
CA GLU A 82 0.99 1.56 7.70
C GLU A 82 0.03 2.37 8.58
N ARG A 83 -1.20 1.90 8.76
CA ARG A 83 -2.24 2.59 9.53
C ARG A 83 -2.36 2.13 10.96
N ALA A 84 -1.76 0.99 11.33
CA ALA A 84 -1.81 0.45 12.68
C ALA A 84 -1.25 1.45 13.73
N GLU A 85 -0.15 2.12 13.42
CA GLU A 85 0.47 3.11 14.30
C GLU A 85 -0.43 4.34 14.57
N LYS A 86 -1.36 4.63 13.66
CA LYS A 86 -2.27 5.78 13.75
C LYS A 86 -3.63 5.42 14.36
N PHE A 87 -3.80 4.16 14.71
CA PHE A 87 -5.03 3.70 15.32
C PHE A 87 -5.14 4.19 16.77
N ASP A 88 -6.29 4.79 17.08
CA ASP A 88 -6.62 5.27 18.41
C ASP A 88 -7.79 4.42 18.98
N PRO A 89 -7.55 3.57 19.98
CA PRO A 89 -8.55 2.68 20.53
C PRO A 89 -9.72 3.42 21.19
N ASP A 90 -9.53 4.66 21.63
CA ASP A 90 -10.59 5.46 22.26
C ASP A 90 -11.61 5.97 21.23
N LYS A 91 -11.23 6.05 19.96
CA LYS A 91 -12.09 6.52 18.85
C LYS A 91 -12.95 5.44 18.21
N GLY A 92 -12.70 4.17 18.51
CA GLY A 92 -13.52 3.09 17.97
C GLY A 92 -12.82 1.74 17.85
N LYS A 93 -13.52 0.80 17.21
CA LYS A 93 -13.04 -0.57 17.06
C LYS A 93 -11.99 -0.66 15.93
N ALA A 94 -10.88 -1.34 16.18
CA ALA A 94 -9.80 -1.58 15.21
C ALA A 94 -10.32 -2.18 13.89
N PHE A 95 -11.23 -3.14 13.96
CA PHE A 95 -11.86 -3.75 12.79
C PHE A 95 -12.51 -2.72 11.85
N ASN A 96 -13.30 -1.80 12.37
CA ASN A 96 -13.98 -0.77 11.59
C ASN A 96 -12.97 0.22 10.96
N TYR A 97 -11.96 0.60 11.74
CA TYR A 97 -10.91 1.48 11.28
C TYR A 97 -10.11 0.86 10.13
N MET A 98 -9.62 -0.37 10.30
CA MET A 98 -8.85 -1.08 9.27
C MET A 98 -9.67 -1.35 8.02
N THR A 99 -10.93 -1.79 8.17
CA THR A 99 -11.85 -1.97 7.04
C THR A 99 -11.99 -0.68 6.23
N THR A 100 -12.16 0.46 6.90
CA THR A 100 -12.28 1.76 6.24
C THR A 100 -11.00 2.15 5.51
N CYS A 101 -9.83 1.90 6.12
CA CYS A 101 -8.54 2.15 5.50
C CYS A 101 -8.34 1.32 4.22
N ILE A 102 -8.63 0.02 4.27
CA ILE A 102 -8.54 -0.87 3.11
C ILE A 102 -9.48 -0.43 2.00
N LEU A 103 -10.75 -0.17 2.31
CA LEU A 103 -11.74 0.25 1.30
C LEU A 103 -11.37 1.58 0.64
N ASN A 104 -10.84 2.53 1.38
CA ASN A 104 -10.39 3.81 0.83
C ASN A 104 -9.16 3.62 -0.06
N HIS A 105 -8.23 2.77 0.33
CA HIS A 105 -7.06 2.43 -0.47
C HIS A 105 -7.47 1.74 -1.78
N PHE A 106 -8.36 0.77 -1.72
CA PHE A 106 -8.87 0.08 -2.91
C PHE A 106 -9.60 1.01 -3.88
N ARG A 107 -10.35 2.00 -3.39
CA ARG A 107 -10.95 3.03 -4.25
C ARG A 107 -9.89 3.84 -4.99
N GLN A 108 -8.75 4.14 -4.36
CA GLN A 108 -7.63 4.84 -4.99
C GLN A 108 -6.95 3.95 -6.04
N LEU A 109 -6.65 2.69 -5.72
CA LEU A 109 -6.08 1.73 -6.66
C LEU A 109 -6.97 1.56 -7.89
N TRP A 110 -8.27 1.38 -7.70
CA TRP A 110 -9.22 1.25 -8.81
C TRP A 110 -9.23 2.49 -9.72
N ARG A 111 -9.24 3.69 -9.14
CA ARG A 111 -9.18 4.94 -9.93
C ARG A 111 -7.89 5.01 -10.74
N THR A 112 -6.77 4.68 -10.14
CA THR A 112 -5.46 4.68 -10.82
C THR A 112 -5.42 3.68 -11.96
N ALA A 113 -5.88 2.44 -11.73
CA ALA A 113 -5.96 1.41 -12.75
C ALA A 113 -6.89 1.80 -13.91
N LYS A 114 -8.04 2.39 -13.61
CA LYS A 114 -8.97 2.91 -14.61
C LYS A 114 -8.32 4.00 -15.46
N ASN A 115 -7.71 5.00 -14.85
CA ASN A 115 -7.04 6.09 -15.54
C ASN A 115 -5.90 5.58 -16.44
N TYR A 116 -5.12 4.61 -15.95
CA TYR A 116 -4.06 3.98 -16.74
C TYR A 116 -4.62 3.26 -17.98
N ASN A 117 -5.69 2.50 -17.82
CA ASN A 117 -6.33 1.80 -18.94
C ASN A 117 -6.91 2.78 -19.98
N GLU A 118 -7.51 3.88 -19.54
CA GLU A 118 -8.00 4.93 -20.43
C GLU A 118 -6.84 5.62 -21.18
N LEU A 119 -5.73 5.89 -20.51
CA LEU A 119 -4.54 6.46 -21.14
C LEU A 119 -3.96 5.51 -22.18
N LYS A 120 -3.82 4.23 -21.84
CA LYS A 120 -3.34 3.18 -22.75
C LYS A 120 -4.25 3.07 -24.00
N LYS A 121 -5.56 3.13 -23.82
CA LYS A 121 -6.52 3.12 -24.92
C LYS A 121 -6.32 4.32 -25.85
N LYS A 122 -6.25 5.54 -25.31
CA LYS A 122 -6.00 6.76 -26.09
C LYS A 122 -4.67 6.72 -26.83
N TYR A 123 -3.62 6.21 -26.20
CA TYR A 123 -2.32 6.06 -26.84
C TYR A 123 -2.39 5.10 -28.04
N ASN A 124 -3.04 3.96 -27.86
CA ASN A 124 -3.20 2.99 -28.95
C ASN A 124 -4.03 3.58 -30.12
N GLU A 125 -5.10 4.30 -29.85
CA GLU A 125 -5.90 4.98 -30.86
C GLU A 125 -5.06 6.01 -31.65
N MET A 126 -4.29 6.85 -30.97
CA MET A 126 -3.39 7.81 -31.64
C MET A 126 -2.31 7.11 -32.48
N PHE A 127 -1.77 6.00 -32.00
CA PHE A 127 -0.77 5.23 -32.72
C PHE A 127 -1.35 4.61 -34.00
N GLN A 128 -2.56 4.06 -33.95
CA GLN A 128 -3.27 3.54 -35.12
C GLN A 128 -3.58 4.65 -36.15
N LEU A 129 -4.01 5.82 -35.69
CA LEU A 129 -4.21 6.98 -36.58
C LEU A 129 -2.92 7.40 -37.28
N LYS A 130 -1.79 7.45 -36.56
CA LYS A 130 -0.47 7.77 -37.15
C LYS A 130 -0.07 6.76 -38.22
N ILE A 131 -0.23 5.47 -37.96
CA ILE A 131 0.05 4.41 -38.96
C ILE A 131 -0.85 4.57 -40.18
N GLY A 132 -2.14 4.79 -39.99
CA GLY A 132 -3.10 5.01 -41.06
C GLY A 132 -2.72 6.17 -41.96
N MET A 133 -2.38 7.32 -41.40
CA MET A 133 -1.90 8.50 -42.15
C MET A 133 -0.61 8.23 -42.92
N THR A 134 0.35 7.53 -42.31
CA THR A 134 1.61 7.17 -42.97
C THR A 134 1.37 6.27 -44.18
N MET A 135 0.47 5.31 -44.09
CA MET A 135 0.14 4.40 -45.16
C MET A 135 -0.61 5.11 -46.30
N GLN A 136 -1.49 6.06 -46.00
CA GLN A 136 -2.17 6.88 -47.01
C GLN A 136 -1.17 7.76 -47.77
N ASN A 137 -0.26 8.44 -47.10
CA ASN A 137 0.78 9.27 -47.72
C ASN A 137 1.69 8.46 -48.65
N ARG A 138 2.04 7.23 -48.29
CA ARG A 138 2.81 6.32 -49.16
C ARG A 138 2.03 5.91 -50.41
N ARG A 139 0.73 5.72 -50.33
CA ARG A 139 -0.12 5.42 -51.50
C ARG A 139 -0.23 6.60 -52.46
N HIS A 140 -0.39 7.82 -51.94
CA HIS A 140 -0.42 9.04 -52.73
C HIS A 140 0.90 9.31 -53.46
N SER A 141 2.04 9.14 -52.76
CA SER A 141 3.36 9.31 -53.32
C SER A 141 3.62 8.33 -54.50
N LYS A 142 3.24 7.06 -54.32
CA LYS A 142 3.37 6.04 -55.41
C LYS A 142 2.48 6.33 -56.63
N LYS A 143 1.30 6.93 -56.44
CA LYS A 143 0.38 7.28 -57.49
C LYS A 143 0.89 8.47 -58.33
N ASN A 144 1.49 9.47 -57.65
CA ASN A 144 2.06 10.64 -58.31
C ASN A 144 3.32 10.30 -59.15
N ASN A 145 4.16 9.36 -58.69
CA ASN A 145 5.33 8.93 -59.46
C ASN A 145 4.96 8.18 -60.73
N ARG A 146 3.88 7.35 -60.69
CA ARG A 146 3.40 6.62 -61.89
C ARG A 146 2.82 7.54 -62.98
N ASN A 147 2.35 8.73 -62.62
CA ASN A 147 1.81 9.70 -63.57
C ASN A 147 2.88 10.65 -64.16
N LYS A 148 4.12 10.63 -63.62
CA LYS A 148 5.27 11.38 -64.19
C LYS A 148 6.04 10.61 -65.27
N ASP A 149 5.88 9.29 -65.32
CA ASP A 149 6.57 8.39 -66.25
C ASP A 149 5.71 8.04 -67.47
N ARG A 150 4.62 8.80 -67.71
CA ARG A 150 3.80 8.74 -68.91
C ARG A 150 3.84 10.06 -69.66
#